data_878a8c5e119c0d82952c4b370e523821
#
_entry.id   878a8c5e119c0d82952c4b370e523821
#
_cell.length_a   1.000
_cell.length_b   1.000
_cell.length_c   1.000
_cell.angle_alpha   90.00
_cell.angle_beta   90.00
_cell.angle_gamma   90.00
#
_symmetry.space_group_name_H-M   'P 1'
#
loop_
_entity.id
_entity.type
_entity.pdbx_description
1 polymer ?
#
loop_
_entity_poly.entity_id
_entity_poly.type
_entity_poly.pdbx_seq_one_letter_code
_entity_poly.pdbx_strand_id
1 'polypeptide(L)'
;MQRPPRGTSTKQPPEAWYGAASRLWSDRADGIYTFNLFPGPGTDTDREYAEKVLATIGSPERLRASTIQYAISDAGWWMPAHYWSKDAADFSAALPLPLKPGEFTRTYMTVPEDLRGADISVRAEVQVDFTGLSQKSQPTILFGSANFGPQSAGTELAGIRRFTCRVPLQAISQGRNRVMVKVEDQAAKLAGAALWIRRS
;
A
#
# COMPACT_ATOMS: atom_id res chain seq x y z
N MET A 1 -13.72 7.07 -18.54
CA MET A 1 -12.44 6.75 -17.89
C MET A 1 -11.45 6.37 -18.99
N GLN A 2 -10.52 7.24 -19.37
CA GLN A 2 -9.53 6.95 -20.40
C GLN A 2 -8.54 5.94 -19.85
N ARG A 3 -8.37 4.81 -20.57
CA ARG A 3 -7.28 3.88 -20.31
C ARG A 3 -5.94 4.63 -20.44
N PRO A 4 -4.98 4.44 -19.53
CA PRO A 4 -3.64 4.91 -19.80
C PRO A 4 -3.15 4.32 -21.11
N PRO A 5 -2.38 5.06 -21.91
CA PRO A 5 -1.87 4.56 -23.18
C PRO A 5 -1.11 3.25 -22.95
N ARG A 6 -1.36 2.25 -23.82
CA ARG A 6 -0.60 1.00 -23.84
C ARG A 6 0.87 1.35 -23.99
N GLY A 7 1.68 1.06 -22.99
CA GLY A 7 3.13 1.31 -23.02
C GLY A 7 3.69 2.03 -21.79
N THR A 8 2.87 2.64 -20.93
CA THR A 8 3.32 3.17 -19.64
C THR A 8 2.94 2.22 -18.50
N SER A 9 3.51 1.02 -18.51
CA SER A 9 3.54 0.20 -17.31
C SER A 9 4.46 0.91 -16.32
N THR A 10 3.87 1.67 -15.40
CA THR A 10 4.62 2.14 -14.24
C THR A 10 4.98 0.90 -13.45
N LYS A 11 6.26 0.49 -13.52
CA LYS A 11 6.76 -0.64 -12.72
C LYS A 11 6.43 -0.37 -11.26
N GLN A 12 5.86 -1.35 -10.61
CA GLN A 12 5.68 -1.29 -9.16
C GLN A 12 7.06 -1.14 -8.50
N PRO A 13 7.21 -0.31 -7.46
CA PRO A 13 8.48 -0.22 -6.76
C PRO A 13 8.86 -1.60 -6.18
N PRO A 14 10.15 -1.98 -6.16
CA PRO A 14 10.59 -3.26 -5.59
C PRO A 14 10.03 -3.52 -4.19
N GLU A 15 9.90 -2.49 -3.39
CA GLU A 15 9.40 -2.51 -2.02
C GLU A 15 7.96 -3.03 -1.92
N ALA A 16 7.13 -2.83 -2.96
CA ALA A 16 5.77 -3.38 -3.02
C ALA A 16 5.79 -4.91 -3.22
N TRP A 17 6.73 -5.41 -4.02
CA TRP A 17 6.97 -6.86 -4.15
C TRP A 17 7.46 -7.46 -2.83
N TYR A 18 8.32 -6.73 -2.11
CA TYR A 18 8.82 -7.17 -0.81
C TYR A 18 7.67 -7.26 0.22
N GLY A 19 6.73 -6.32 0.21
CA GLY A 19 5.56 -6.37 1.06
C GLY A 19 4.65 -7.57 0.76
N ALA A 20 4.41 -7.86 -0.51
CA ALA A 20 3.64 -9.03 -0.93
C ALA A 20 4.35 -10.33 -0.54
N ALA A 21 5.66 -10.43 -0.77
CA ALA A 21 6.46 -11.60 -0.42
C ALA A 21 6.52 -11.81 1.11
N SER A 22 6.71 -10.75 1.88
CA SER A 22 6.69 -10.81 3.34
C SER A 22 5.37 -11.39 3.87
N ARG A 23 4.25 -11.02 3.25
CA ARG A 23 2.94 -11.59 3.57
C ARG A 23 2.90 -13.10 3.28
N LEU A 24 3.31 -13.53 2.10
CA LEU A 24 3.29 -14.95 1.72
C LEU A 24 4.15 -15.80 2.64
N TRP A 25 5.36 -15.36 2.97
CA TRP A 25 6.24 -16.05 3.92
C TRP A 25 5.64 -16.12 5.33
N SER A 26 4.97 -15.07 5.78
CA SER A 26 4.24 -15.06 7.06
C SER A 26 3.09 -16.06 7.08
N ASP A 27 2.41 -16.22 5.95
CA ASP A 27 1.33 -17.19 5.76
C ASP A 27 1.86 -18.63 5.53
N ARG A 28 3.18 -18.86 5.73
CA ARG A 28 3.89 -20.14 5.63
C ARG A 28 3.87 -20.75 4.22
N ALA A 29 3.97 -19.91 3.19
CA ALA A 29 4.19 -20.39 1.84
C ALA A 29 5.53 -21.14 1.73
N ASP A 30 5.56 -22.27 1.02
CA ASP A 30 6.78 -23.06 0.79
C ASP A 30 7.69 -22.41 -0.26
N GLY A 31 7.16 -21.48 -1.04
CA GLY A 31 7.87 -20.74 -2.08
C GLY A 31 7.03 -19.65 -2.71
N ILE A 32 7.69 -18.79 -3.48
CA ILE A 32 7.04 -17.68 -4.19
C ILE A 32 7.23 -17.87 -5.68
N TYR A 33 6.13 -17.99 -6.41
CA TYR A 33 6.11 -18.00 -7.86
C TYR A 33 5.66 -16.63 -8.39
N THR A 34 6.47 -16.03 -9.26
CA THR A 34 6.16 -14.75 -9.89
C THR A 34 5.76 -14.95 -11.32
N PHE A 35 4.54 -14.53 -11.67
CA PHE A 35 4.04 -14.57 -13.04
C PHE A 35 4.23 -13.21 -13.71
N ASN A 36 4.80 -13.20 -14.93
CA ASN A 36 5.05 -11.97 -15.70
C ASN A 36 5.88 -10.88 -14.97
N LEU A 37 6.77 -11.27 -14.07
CA LEU A 37 7.74 -10.33 -13.49
C LEU A 37 8.72 -9.82 -14.54
N PHE A 38 8.98 -10.62 -15.58
CA PHE A 38 9.82 -10.27 -16.71
C PHE A 38 8.94 -9.74 -17.84
N PRO A 39 8.82 -8.43 -18.03
CA PRO A 39 8.13 -7.88 -19.18
C PRO A 39 8.99 -8.17 -20.44
N GLY A 40 8.63 -9.16 -21.22
CA GLY A 40 9.10 -9.43 -22.61
C GLY A 40 10.60 -9.28 -22.86
N PRO A 41 11.05 -9.27 -24.12
CA PRO A 41 12.43 -8.92 -24.47
C PRO A 41 12.66 -7.44 -24.12
N GLY A 42 13.03 -7.22 -22.85
CA GLY A 42 13.18 -5.92 -22.25
C GLY A 42 14.58 -5.38 -22.31
N THR A 43 14.72 -4.15 -21.92
CA THR A 43 15.98 -3.46 -21.72
C THR A 43 16.77 -4.08 -20.56
N ASP A 44 18.09 -3.89 -20.50
CA ASP A 44 18.93 -4.35 -19.39
C ASP A 44 18.39 -3.87 -18.02
N THR A 45 17.80 -2.68 -17.98
CA THR A 45 17.13 -2.11 -16.80
C THR A 45 15.97 -2.98 -16.29
N ASP A 46 15.25 -3.66 -17.17
CA ASP A 46 14.16 -4.55 -16.79
C ASP A 46 14.68 -5.84 -16.16
N ARG A 47 15.83 -6.32 -16.65
CA ARG A 47 16.52 -7.48 -16.12
C ARG A 47 17.08 -7.19 -14.72
N GLU A 48 17.80 -6.09 -14.55
CA GLU A 48 18.33 -5.67 -13.24
C GLU A 48 17.22 -5.51 -12.19
N TYR A 49 16.11 -4.89 -12.59
CA TYR A 49 14.94 -4.76 -11.72
C TYR A 49 14.42 -6.13 -11.28
N ALA A 50 14.22 -7.06 -12.22
CA ALA A 50 13.70 -8.39 -11.91
C ALA A 50 14.67 -9.21 -11.05
N GLU A 51 15.98 -9.17 -11.35
CA GLU A 51 17.02 -9.84 -10.57
C GLU A 51 17.05 -9.30 -9.13
N LYS A 52 16.98 -7.99 -8.95
CA LYS A 52 16.90 -7.36 -7.62
C LYS A 52 15.68 -7.82 -6.83
N VAL A 53 14.51 -7.84 -7.47
CA VAL A 53 13.27 -8.29 -6.83
C VAL A 53 13.38 -9.76 -6.44
N LEU A 54 13.75 -10.64 -7.38
CA LEU A 54 13.84 -12.09 -7.15
C LEU A 54 14.85 -12.43 -6.08
N ALA A 55 16.03 -11.79 -6.09
CA ALA A 55 17.07 -12.02 -5.09
C ALA A 55 16.59 -11.72 -3.66
N THR A 56 15.65 -10.79 -3.50
CA THR A 56 15.14 -10.37 -2.19
C THR A 56 13.92 -11.18 -1.77
N ILE A 57 12.93 -11.35 -2.65
CA ILE A 57 11.67 -12.01 -2.27
C ILE A 57 11.83 -13.50 -1.95
N GLY A 58 12.85 -14.16 -2.48
CA GLY A 58 13.18 -15.56 -2.20
C GLY A 58 13.81 -15.82 -0.83
N SER A 59 14.11 -14.77 -0.04
CA SER A 59 14.77 -14.92 1.27
C SER A 59 14.05 -14.08 2.35
N PRO A 60 13.43 -14.74 3.34
CA PRO A 60 12.84 -14.03 4.49
C PRO A 60 13.84 -13.13 5.23
N GLU A 61 15.11 -13.51 5.30
CA GLU A 61 16.17 -12.75 5.96
C GLU A 61 16.46 -11.44 5.23
N ARG A 62 16.55 -11.51 3.89
CA ARG A 62 16.76 -10.32 3.05
C ARG A 62 15.56 -9.38 3.12
N LEU A 63 14.34 -9.92 3.15
CA LEU A 63 13.14 -9.13 3.33
C LEU A 63 13.15 -8.37 4.66
N ARG A 64 13.55 -9.04 5.76
CA ARG A 64 13.62 -8.38 7.08
C ARG A 64 14.65 -7.24 7.13
N ALA A 65 15.66 -7.27 6.28
CA ALA A 65 16.68 -6.22 6.17
C ALA A 65 16.31 -5.11 5.18
N SER A 66 15.25 -5.28 4.40
CA SER A 66 14.88 -4.37 3.32
C SER A 66 13.83 -3.35 3.74
N THR A 67 13.79 -2.21 3.06
CA THR A 67 12.62 -1.34 3.07
C THR A 67 11.45 -2.06 2.41
N ILE A 68 10.29 -2.06 3.06
CA ILE A 68 9.09 -2.78 2.61
C ILE A 68 7.93 -1.79 2.46
N GLN A 69 7.13 -1.97 1.42
CA GLN A 69 5.88 -1.26 1.22
C GLN A 69 4.70 -2.24 1.29
N TYR A 70 3.85 -2.10 2.30
CA TYR A 70 2.53 -2.72 2.32
C TYR A 70 1.54 -1.77 1.68
N ALA A 71 0.79 -2.24 0.69
CA ALA A 71 -0.19 -1.43 -0.02
C ALA A 71 -1.57 -2.08 0.01
N ILE A 72 -2.61 -1.25 0.01
CA ILE A 72 -3.95 -1.70 -0.32
C ILE A 72 -4.00 -1.76 -1.84
N SER A 73 -4.09 -2.97 -2.39
CA SER A 73 -4.28 -3.13 -3.84
C SER A 73 -5.71 -2.79 -4.24
N ASP A 74 -5.87 -2.19 -5.43
CA ASP A 74 -7.13 -2.38 -6.11
C ASP A 74 -7.25 -3.88 -6.44
N ALA A 75 -8.34 -4.50 -6.08
CA ALA A 75 -8.65 -5.83 -6.56
C ALA A 75 -8.78 -5.72 -8.08
N GLY A 76 -7.75 -6.14 -8.80
CA GLY A 76 -7.64 -5.92 -10.23
C GLY A 76 -8.92 -6.31 -10.95
N TRP A 77 -9.41 -5.44 -11.81
CA TRP A 77 -10.63 -5.58 -12.62
C TRP A 77 -10.73 -6.91 -13.40
N TRP A 78 -9.64 -7.67 -13.48
CA TRP A 78 -9.54 -8.93 -14.20
C TRP A 78 -9.88 -10.16 -13.34
N MET A 79 -10.05 -10.00 -12.01
CA MET A 79 -10.50 -11.10 -11.15
C MET A 79 -12.02 -11.03 -10.97
N PRO A 80 -12.78 -11.99 -11.54
CA PRO A 80 -14.21 -12.05 -11.31
C PRO A 80 -14.54 -12.24 -9.83
N ALA A 81 -15.57 -11.55 -9.35
CA ALA A 81 -15.97 -11.56 -7.95
C ALA A 81 -16.25 -12.98 -7.38
N HIS A 82 -16.51 -13.97 -8.22
CA HIS A 82 -16.77 -15.34 -7.79
C HIS A 82 -15.53 -16.15 -7.39
N TYR A 83 -14.32 -15.66 -7.72
CA TYR A 83 -13.08 -16.25 -7.20
C TYR A 83 -12.80 -15.84 -5.74
N TRP A 84 -13.51 -14.84 -5.25
CA TRP A 84 -13.39 -14.44 -3.87
C TRP A 84 -14.35 -15.30 -3.05
N SER A 85 -13.83 -16.05 -2.06
CA SER A 85 -14.71 -16.82 -1.15
C SER A 85 -15.64 -15.85 -0.40
N LYS A 86 -16.80 -16.34 0.02
CA LYS A 86 -17.73 -15.56 0.86
C LYS A 86 -17.08 -15.13 2.19
N ASP A 87 -16.03 -15.81 2.60
CA ASP A 87 -15.21 -15.48 3.77
C ASP A 87 -14.17 -14.39 3.50
N ALA A 88 -14.07 -13.93 2.25
CA ALA A 88 -13.26 -12.78 1.86
C ALA A 88 -13.86 -11.42 2.31
N ALA A 89 -14.76 -11.42 3.29
CA ALA A 89 -15.19 -10.20 4.01
C ALA A 89 -13.99 -9.42 4.61
N ASP A 90 -12.81 -10.01 4.57
CA ASP A 90 -11.54 -9.43 4.99
C ASP A 90 -10.75 -8.71 3.89
N PHE A 91 -11.16 -8.80 2.64
CA PHE A 91 -10.55 -7.99 1.61
C PHE A 91 -11.04 -6.55 1.75
N SER A 92 -10.09 -5.64 1.90
CA SER A 92 -10.36 -4.21 1.81
C SER A 92 -11.11 -3.94 0.51
N ALA A 93 -12.17 -3.14 0.59
CA ALA A 93 -12.90 -2.74 -0.58
C ALA A 93 -11.93 -2.18 -1.62
N ALA A 94 -12.14 -2.58 -2.89
CA ALA A 94 -11.27 -2.18 -3.98
C ALA A 94 -11.15 -0.66 -4.09
N LEU A 95 -9.94 -0.16 -4.22
CA LEU A 95 -9.69 1.23 -4.52
C LEU A 95 -10.07 1.53 -6.00
N PRO A 96 -10.57 2.74 -6.30
CA PRO A 96 -10.76 3.87 -5.42
C PRO A 96 -12.08 3.81 -4.64
N LEU A 97 -12.04 4.13 -3.33
CA LEU A 97 -13.23 4.20 -2.48
C LEU A 97 -13.84 5.60 -2.49
N PRO A 98 -15.16 5.76 -2.70
CA PRO A 98 -15.83 7.04 -2.57
C PRO A 98 -15.82 7.51 -1.11
N LEU A 99 -15.54 8.79 -0.90
CA LEU A 99 -15.59 9.47 0.38
C LEU A 99 -16.78 10.42 0.40
N LYS A 100 -17.58 10.34 1.46
CA LYS A 100 -18.66 11.29 1.71
C LYS A 100 -18.19 12.33 2.73
N PRO A 101 -18.51 13.62 2.53
CA PRO A 101 -18.17 14.67 3.48
C PRO A 101 -18.69 14.35 4.89
N GLY A 102 -17.86 14.57 5.91
CA GLY A 102 -18.19 14.34 7.30
C GLY A 102 -18.19 12.88 7.77
N GLU A 103 -18.09 11.90 6.86
CA GLU A 103 -18.12 10.48 7.20
C GLU A 103 -16.73 9.86 7.15
N PHE A 104 -16.44 8.95 8.09
CA PHE A 104 -15.24 8.10 8.02
C PHE A 104 -15.44 6.95 7.04
N THR A 105 -14.56 6.88 6.03
CA THR A 105 -14.42 5.70 5.19
C THR A 105 -13.33 4.81 5.77
N ARG A 106 -13.59 3.50 5.85
CA ARG A 106 -12.71 2.50 6.46
C ARG A 106 -12.23 1.49 5.43
N THR A 107 -10.95 1.19 5.51
CA THR A 107 -10.34 0.05 4.83
C THR A 107 -9.28 -0.57 5.73
N TYR A 108 -8.60 -1.63 5.27
CA TYR A 108 -7.66 -2.37 6.09
C TYR A 108 -6.40 -2.71 5.31
N MET A 109 -5.30 -2.77 6.04
CA MET A 109 -4.00 -3.18 5.56
C MET A 109 -3.43 -4.27 6.46
N THR A 110 -2.90 -5.33 5.89
CA THR A 110 -2.25 -6.38 6.66
C THR A 110 -0.75 -6.14 6.73
N VAL A 111 -0.22 -6.10 7.95
CA VAL A 111 1.22 -6.03 8.24
C VAL A 111 1.60 -7.34 8.92
N PRO A 112 2.35 -8.23 8.27
CA PRO A 112 2.59 -9.58 8.78
C PRO A 112 3.61 -9.61 9.92
N GLU A 113 4.43 -8.58 10.08
CA GLU A 113 5.50 -8.51 11.06
C GLU A 113 5.10 -7.77 12.35
N ASP A 114 5.65 -8.18 13.49
CA ASP A 114 5.54 -7.43 14.74
C ASP A 114 6.64 -6.37 14.79
N LEU A 115 6.24 -5.10 14.76
CA LEU A 115 7.14 -3.96 14.77
C LEU A 115 7.31 -3.32 16.15
N ARG A 116 6.60 -3.81 17.17
CA ARG A 116 6.58 -3.17 18.51
C ARG A 116 7.91 -3.22 19.25
N GLY A 117 8.72 -4.22 18.94
CA GLY A 117 10.08 -4.36 19.51
C GLY A 117 11.19 -4.04 18.52
N ALA A 118 10.86 -3.39 17.41
CA ALA A 118 11.85 -3.09 16.39
C ALA A 118 12.86 -2.03 16.84
N ASP A 119 14.09 -2.11 16.31
CA ASP A 119 15.18 -1.19 16.56
C ASP A 119 14.80 0.25 16.21
N ILE A 120 15.47 1.22 16.83
CA ILE A 120 15.32 2.67 16.59
C ILE A 120 15.60 3.06 15.13
N SER A 121 16.36 2.24 14.39
CA SER A 121 16.62 2.41 12.97
C SER A 121 15.38 2.18 12.10
N VAL A 122 14.34 1.50 12.62
CA VAL A 122 13.10 1.24 11.88
C VAL A 122 12.15 2.42 11.97
N ARG A 123 11.67 2.86 10.81
CA ARG A 123 10.69 3.96 10.70
C ARG A 123 9.50 3.50 9.87
N ALA A 124 8.30 3.94 10.27
CA ALA A 124 7.08 3.67 9.56
C ALA A 124 6.42 4.97 9.08
N GLU A 125 5.94 4.97 7.83
CA GLU A 125 5.23 6.09 7.22
C GLU A 125 4.01 5.56 6.48
N VAL A 126 2.81 6.08 6.76
CA VAL A 126 1.63 5.82 5.96
C VAL A 126 1.46 6.91 4.92
N GLN A 127 1.30 6.50 3.66
CA GLN A 127 0.95 7.36 2.54
C GLN A 127 -0.51 7.11 2.18
N VAL A 128 -1.27 8.18 1.98
CA VAL A 128 -2.68 8.12 1.60
C VAL A 128 -2.91 9.05 0.42
N ASP A 129 -3.46 8.50 -0.65
CA ASP A 129 -3.67 9.17 -1.92
C ASP A 129 -5.15 9.47 -2.14
N PHE A 130 -5.45 10.69 -2.51
CA PHE A 130 -6.80 11.14 -2.81
C PHE A 130 -6.91 11.66 -4.24
N THR A 131 -8.05 11.40 -4.89
CA THR A 131 -8.46 12.07 -6.13
C THR A 131 -9.70 12.91 -5.90
N GLY A 132 -9.80 14.05 -6.59
CA GLY A 132 -10.90 14.97 -6.45
C GLY A 132 -10.89 15.80 -5.14
N LEU A 133 -9.81 15.75 -4.37
CA LEU A 133 -9.67 16.54 -3.15
C LEU A 133 -9.19 17.95 -3.48
N SER A 134 -9.86 18.98 -2.93
CA SER A 134 -9.43 20.37 -3.15
C SER A 134 -8.11 20.69 -2.42
N GLN A 135 -7.40 21.71 -2.89
CA GLN A 135 -6.16 22.14 -2.24
C GLN A 135 -6.36 22.66 -0.82
N LYS A 136 -7.56 23.12 -0.48
CA LYS A 136 -7.90 23.63 0.85
C LYS A 136 -8.37 22.54 1.82
N SER A 137 -8.76 21.38 1.29
CA SER A 137 -9.25 20.26 2.11
C SER A 137 -8.15 19.71 3.01
N GLN A 138 -8.51 19.43 4.26
CA GLN A 138 -7.64 18.86 5.28
C GLN A 138 -8.20 17.51 5.73
N PRO A 139 -7.85 16.40 5.06
CA PRO A 139 -8.36 15.10 5.43
C PRO A 139 -7.84 14.66 6.81
N THR A 140 -8.70 14.06 7.61
CA THR A 140 -8.32 13.35 8.82
C THR A 140 -7.90 11.94 8.46
N ILE A 141 -6.73 11.50 8.91
CA ILE A 141 -6.16 10.17 8.63
C ILE A 141 -5.92 9.45 9.95
N LEU A 142 -6.39 8.19 10.04
CA LEU A 142 -6.08 7.28 11.13
C LEU A 142 -5.46 6.00 10.55
N PHE A 143 -4.41 5.50 11.23
CA PHE A 143 -3.79 4.22 10.90
C PHE A 143 -3.52 3.42 12.18
N GLY A 144 -4.03 2.19 12.25
CA GLY A 144 -3.94 1.38 13.46
C GLY A 144 -4.60 2.09 14.64
N SER A 145 -3.83 2.38 15.67
CA SER A 145 -4.25 3.20 16.83
C SER A 145 -3.82 4.67 16.74
N ALA A 146 -3.03 5.07 15.72
CA ALA A 146 -2.58 6.45 15.55
C ALA A 146 -3.67 7.30 14.87
N ASN A 147 -3.85 8.51 15.39
CA ASN A 147 -4.71 9.55 14.84
C ASN A 147 -3.85 10.76 14.49
N PHE A 148 -3.80 11.11 13.22
CA PHE A 148 -2.98 12.24 12.72
C PHE A 148 -3.76 13.55 12.63
N GLY A 149 -5.07 13.53 12.91
CA GLY A 149 -5.92 14.70 12.78
C GLY A 149 -6.03 15.22 11.34
N PRO A 150 -6.51 16.46 11.16
CA PRO A 150 -6.55 17.11 9.84
C PRO A 150 -5.13 17.36 9.31
N GLN A 151 -4.88 16.95 8.06
CA GLN A 151 -3.59 17.10 7.38
C GLN A 151 -3.63 18.26 6.40
N SER A 152 -2.73 19.24 6.57
CA SER A 152 -2.66 20.43 5.71
C SER A 152 -1.62 20.33 4.59
N ALA A 153 -0.53 19.57 4.81
CA ALA A 153 0.58 19.46 3.87
C ALA A 153 0.45 18.20 3.00
N GLY A 154 -0.22 18.33 1.86
CA GLY A 154 -0.27 17.28 0.84
C GLY A 154 0.58 17.63 -0.38
N THR A 155 1.17 16.62 -1.03
CA THR A 155 1.92 16.76 -2.28
C THR A 155 1.00 16.44 -3.45
N GLU A 156 1.00 17.32 -4.46
CA GLU A 156 0.23 17.10 -5.70
C GLU A 156 1.06 16.28 -6.69
N LEU A 157 0.47 15.19 -7.19
CA LEU A 157 1.08 14.28 -8.15
C LEU A 157 0.06 13.88 -9.22
N ALA A 158 0.11 14.48 -10.41
CA ALA A 158 -0.71 14.10 -11.56
C ALA A 158 -2.22 13.96 -11.23
N GLY A 159 -2.79 14.91 -10.50
CA GLY A 159 -4.20 14.92 -10.09
C GLY A 159 -4.51 14.04 -8.86
N ILE A 160 -3.47 13.51 -8.23
CA ILE A 160 -3.54 12.80 -6.96
C ILE A 160 -2.94 13.71 -5.89
N ARG A 161 -3.64 13.90 -4.79
CA ARG A 161 -3.12 14.58 -3.62
C ARG A 161 -2.70 13.55 -2.57
N ARG A 162 -1.39 13.48 -2.31
CA ARG A 162 -0.75 12.54 -1.39
C ARG A 162 -0.45 13.17 -0.05
N PHE A 163 -0.80 12.48 1.01
CA PHE A 163 -0.43 12.81 2.39
C PHE A 163 0.47 11.70 2.95
N THR A 164 1.53 12.10 3.64
CA THR A 164 2.47 11.18 4.29
C THR A 164 2.52 11.50 5.78
N CYS A 165 2.22 10.51 6.61
CA CYS A 165 2.23 10.65 8.07
C CYS A 165 3.19 9.63 8.68
N ARG A 166 4.05 10.08 9.58
CA ARG A 166 4.93 9.19 10.35
C ARG A 166 4.12 8.42 11.38
N VAL A 167 4.17 7.09 11.33
CA VAL A 167 3.42 6.19 12.21
C VAL A 167 4.32 5.73 13.36
N PRO A 168 3.92 5.91 14.61
CA PRO A 168 4.60 5.28 15.76
C PRO A 168 4.52 3.74 15.61
N LEU A 169 5.65 3.04 15.78
CA LEU A 169 5.68 1.57 15.56
C LEU A 169 4.70 0.82 16.49
N GLN A 170 4.51 1.31 17.71
CA GLN A 170 3.54 0.75 18.67
C GLN A 170 2.07 0.91 18.24
N ALA A 171 1.78 1.79 17.28
CA ALA A 171 0.44 1.93 16.72
C ALA A 171 0.13 0.91 15.61
N ILE A 172 1.14 0.15 15.17
CA ILE A 172 1.04 -0.85 14.13
C ILE A 172 0.88 -2.22 14.82
N SER A 173 -0.21 -2.91 14.53
CA SER A 173 -0.42 -4.27 15.01
C SER A 173 0.09 -5.28 13.99
N GLN A 174 0.68 -6.38 14.45
CA GLN A 174 0.85 -7.53 13.59
C GLN A 174 -0.53 -8.02 13.11
N GLY A 175 -0.65 -8.28 11.82
CA GLY A 175 -1.93 -8.63 11.20
C GLY A 175 -2.68 -7.41 10.65
N ARG A 176 -3.97 -7.32 10.89
CA ARG A 176 -4.88 -6.36 10.27
C ARG A 176 -4.83 -4.99 10.94
N ASN A 177 -4.44 -3.96 10.22
CA ASN A 177 -4.46 -2.58 10.65
C ASN A 177 -5.58 -1.81 9.94
N ARG A 178 -6.31 -1.03 10.70
CA ARG A 178 -7.38 -0.18 10.19
C ARG A 178 -6.79 1.09 9.58
N VAL A 179 -7.23 1.42 8.37
CA VAL A 179 -7.00 2.71 7.72
C VAL A 179 -8.33 3.42 7.64
N MET A 180 -8.45 4.59 8.24
CA MET A 180 -9.66 5.41 8.17
C MET A 180 -9.30 6.80 7.68
N VAL A 181 -10.15 7.32 6.80
CA VAL A 181 -10.02 8.67 6.27
C VAL A 181 -11.36 9.38 6.34
N LYS A 182 -11.32 10.68 6.60
CA LYS A 182 -12.48 11.55 6.56
C LYS A 182 -12.13 12.85 5.85
N VAL A 183 -13.03 13.34 5.03
CA VAL A 183 -13.00 14.67 4.40
C VAL A 183 -14.23 15.44 4.86
N GLU A 184 -14.11 16.75 5.11
CA GLU A 184 -15.22 17.52 5.69
C GLU A 184 -16.00 18.31 4.64
N ASP A 185 -15.34 18.76 3.61
CA ASP A 185 -15.82 19.85 2.77
C ASP A 185 -16.38 19.42 1.41
N GLN A 186 -15.95 18.29 0.87
CA GLN A 186 -16.41 17.83 -0.45
C GLN A 186 -16.26 16.33 -0.65
N ALA A 187 -17.00 15.79 -1.62
CA ALA A 187 -16.83 14.42 -2.07
C ALA A 187 -15.46 14.24 -2.76
N ALA A 188 -14.76 13.17 -2.41
CA ALA A 188 -13.46 12.79 -2.97
C ALA A 188 -13.42 11.28 -3.11
N LYS A 189 -12.26 10.73 -3.51
CA LYS A 189 -12.03 9.28 -3.51
C LYS A 189 -10.69 8.99 -2.86
N LEU A 190 -10.67 7.98 -2.00
CA LEU A 190 -9.44 7.35 -1.56
C LEU A 190 -8.89 6.53 -2.73
N ALA A 191 -7.79 6.97 -3.32
CA ALA A 191 -7.19 6.38 -4.51
C ALA A 191 -6.09 5.38 -4.19
N GLY A 192 -5.44 5.51 -3.03
CA GLY A 192 -4.36 4.65 -2.59
C GLY A 192 -4.09 4.76 -1.11
N ALA A 193 -3.56 3.70 -0.51
CA ALA A 193 -2.96 3.75 0.81
C ALA A 193 -1.79 2.75 0.86
N ALA A 194 -0.65 3.17 1.40
CA ALA A 194 0.53 2.35 1.56
C ALA A 194 1.23 2.65 2.88
N LEU A 195 1.76 1.62 3.53
CA LEU A 195 2.63 1.73 4.70
C LEU A 195 4.06 1.37 4.28
N TRP A 196 4.97 2.27 4.49
CA TRP A 196 6.39 2.09 4.28
C TRP A 196 7.08 1.76 5.59
N ILE A 197 7.78 0.63 5.63
CA ILE A 197 8.69 0.26 6.71
C ILE A 197 10.11 0.46 6.19
N ARG A 198 10.77 1.50 6.66
CA ARG A 198 12.14 1.85 6.28
C ARG A 198 13.11 1.33 7.32
N ARG A 199 14.16 0.67 6.87
CA ARG A 199 15.26 0.16 7.69
C ARG A 199 16.56 0.79 7.20
N SER A 200 17.31 1.39 8.10
CA SER A 200 18.62 2.02 7.82
C SER A 200 19.77 1.15 8.32
#